data_56216bf44a7522cce5a4687bf30f5bb1
#
_entry.id   56216bf44a7522cce5a4687bf30f5bb1
#
_cell.length_a   1.000
_cell.length_b   1.000
_cell.length_c   1.000
_cell.angle_alpha   90.00
_cell.angle_beta   90.00
_cell.angle_gamma   90.00
#
_symmetry.space_group_name_H-M   'P 1'
#
loop_
_entity.id
_entity.type
_entity.pdbx_description
1 polymer ?
#
loop_
_entity_poly.entity_id
_entity_poly.type
_entity_poly.pdbx_seq_one_letter_code
_entity_poly.pdbx_strand_id
1 'polypeptide(L)'
;PKVHLEEGMYAILILSAGIAVFGATNILGGSGFLAVYLAGVVIGNTKVRATEHVLRVMDSFAWLSQALLFVVLGLLVTPTELIEVWHYSLLVFLFLLLVARPFAVISSLLPFGFKKTEIGFISWVGLRGAVPITLAILPVMNHVEGANLAFNLTFGVVILSLLVQGTSIALMSRIFQVWVPTDNEPKATQEIWVGDQANMTLYEFEVKEGAFAIGRHPKNISNKVKEANLSVFALVRNQRLVNIQQDTVLKVGDVVWYILSAENAMSVARVFNNTTAQYQKNSEFYGDWLLSPHVRIADLPFNGLANQKTRHGEFVTKKMPTVAYALDALTFSQKTTTLADVDDELLQKIQTVKHKTIAEFMSEHFTTEPVKGDKVRLNNSWSLIVRDIDNQGRLRGVGLKCENKENKKE
;
A
#
# COMPACT_ATOMS: atom_id res chain seq x y z
N PRO A 1 -20.32 15.75 -19.13
CA PRO A 1 -20.04 16.05 -20.52
C PRO A 1 -20.95 15.21 -21.41
N LYS A 2 -21.59 15.87 -22.42
CA LYS A 2 -22.59 15.25 -23.30
C LYS A 2 -21.99 14.48 -24.49
N VAL A 3 -20.68 14.24 -24.46
CA VAL A 3 -19.97 13.58 -25.57
C VAL A 3 -19.48 12.23 -25.06
N HIS A 4 -20.05 11.16 -25.59
CA HIS A 4 -19.58 9.80 -25.36
C HIS A 4 -18.48 9.51 -26.39
N LEU A 5 -17.23 9.46 -25.90
CA LEU A 5 -16.06 9.04 -26.67
C LEU A 5 -15.71 7.61 -26.30
N GLU A 6 -15.10 6.88 -27.23
CA GLU A 6 -14.48 5.59 -26.90
C GLU A 6 -13.35 5.79 -25.88
N GLU A 7 -13.10 4.78 -25.02
CA GLU A 7 -12.19 4.90 -23.88
C GLU A 7 -10.78 5.35 -24.27
N GLY A 8 -10.25 4.89 -25.40
CA GLY A 8 -8.94 5.31 -25.92
C GLY A 8 -8.88 6.77 -26.35
N MET A 9 -9.98 7.34 -26.81
CA MET A 9 -10.04 8.74 -27.26
C MET A 9 -9.93 9.74 -26.11
N TYR A 10 -10.39 9.38 -24.90
CA TYR A 10 -10.20 10.23 -23.72
C TYR A 10 -8.73 10.41 -23.36
N ALA A 11 -7.91 9.37 -23.50
CA ALA A 11 -6.48 9.45 -23.23
C ALA A 11 -5.77 10.39 -24.22
N ILE A 12 -6.11 10.28 -25.53
CA ILE A 12 -5.57 11.17 -26.57
C ILE A 12 -6.02 12.61 -26.34
N LEU A 13 -7.27 12.82 -25.97
CA LEU A 13 -7.81 14.14 -25.65
C LEU A 13 -7.04 14.82 -24.53
N ILE A 14 -6.80 14.09 -23.43
CA ILE A 14 -6.07 14.61 -22.26
C ILE A 14 -4.61 14.89 -22.63
N LEU A 15 -3.96 14.00 -23.39
CA LEU A 15 -2.59 14.23 -23.87
C LEU A 15 -2.52 15.48 -24.75
N SER A 16 -3.43 15.62 -25.71
CA SER A 16 -3.49 16.78 -26.61
C SER A 16 -3.77 18.07 -25.84
N ALA A 17 -4.70 18.03 -24.88
CA ALA A 17 -4.98 19.16 -23.99
C ALA A 17 -3.76 19.57 -23.17
N GLY A 18 -3.01 18.58 -22.62
CA GLY A 18 -1.77 18.82 -21.89
C GLY A 18 -0.72 19.53 -22.76
N ILE A 19 -0.50 19.06 -23.99
CA ILE A 19 0.43 19.67 -24.92
C ILE A 19 -0.03 21.10 -25.29
N ALA A 20 -1.32 21.31 -25.51
CA ALA A 20 -1.87 22.64 -25.80
C ALA A 20 -1.70 23.62 -24.64
N VAL A 21 -1.96 23.18 -23.41
CA VAL A 21 -1.73 23.97 -22.18
C VAL A 21 -0.26 24.30 -22.01
N PHE A 22 0.63 23.34 -22.24
CA PHE A 22 2.07 23.55 -22.20
C PHE A 22 2.53 24.62 -23.19
N GLY A 23 2.13 24.48 -24.48
CA GLY A 23 2.51 25.39 -25.53
C GLY A 23 1.94 26.79 -25.33
N ALA A 24 0.63 26.90 -25.02
CA ALA A 24 -0.02 28.19 -24.77
C ALA A 24 0.62 28.95 -23.60
N THR A 25 0.93 28.26 -22.52
CA THR A 25 1.55 28.90 -21.35
C THR A 25 2.97 29.39 -21.66
N ASN A 26 3.76 28.61 -22.40
CA ASN A 26 5.11 29.03 -22.78
C ASN A 26 5.08 30.27 -23.74
N ILE A 27 4.13 30.33 -24.66
CA ILE A 27 3.94 31.50 -25.56
C ILE A 27 3.61 32.75 -24.73
N LEU A 28 2.84 32.59 -23.64
CA LEU A 28 2.49 33.68 -22.72
C LEU A 28 3.61 34.07 -21.74
N GLY A 29 4.79 33.43 -21.84
CA GLY A 29 5.94 33.70 -20.97
C GLY A 29 5.85 33.03 -19.58
N GLY A 30 4.90 32.07 -19.38
CA GLY A 30 4.75 31.31 -18.15
C GLY A 30 5.49 29.97 -18.19
N SER A 31 5.44 29.24 -17.07
CA SER A 31 5.98 27.87 -16.98
C SER A 31 4.97 26.84 -17.47
N GLY A 32 5.19 26.28 -18.67
CA GLY A 32 4.35 25.21 -19.22
C GLY A 32 4.33 23.97 -18.36
N PHE A 33 5.45 23.61 -17.69
CA PHE A 33 5.52 22.47 -16.76
C PHE A 33 4.57 22.65 -15.57
N LEU A 34 4.57 23.83 -14.96
CA LEU A 34 3.68 24.12 -13.83
C LEU A 34 2.22 24.13 -14.26
N ALA A 35 1.91 24.68 -15.43
CA ALA A 35 0.56 24.73 -15.97
C ALA A 35 -0.03 23.34 -16.22
N VAL A 36 0.76 22.43 -16.84
CA VAL A 36 0.33 21.03 -17.06
C VAL A 36 0.16 20.29 -15.75
N TYR A 37 1.07 20.50 -14.76
CA TYR A 37 0.93 19.91 -13.43
C TYR A 37 -0.38 20.34 -12.76
N LEU A 38 -0.68 21.63 -12.74
CA LEU A 38 -1.94 22.15 -12.15
C LEU A 38 -3.17 21.61 -12.89
N ALA A 39 -3.13 21.57 -14.23
CA ALA A 39 -4.20 20.98 -15.03
C ALA A 39 -4.41 19.49 -14.69
N GLY A 40 -3.33 18.73 -14.52
CA GLY A 40 -3.36 17.34 -14.09
C GLY A 40 -3.99 17.16 -12.70
N VAL A 41 -3.64 18.03 -11.74
CA VAL A 41 -4.25 18.01 -10.39
C VAL A 41 -5.75 18.29 -10.47
N VAL A 42 -6.19 19.26 -11.26
CA VAL A 42 -7.62 19.57 -11.43
C VAL A 42 -8.37 18.40 -12.06
N ILE A 43 -7.83 17.81 -13.14
CA ILE A 43 -8.45 16.68 -13.81
C ILE A 43 -8.48 15.43 -12.91
N GLY A 44 -7.38 15.15 -12.20
CA GLY A 44 -7.27 13.98 -11.33
C GLY A 44 -8.20 14.02 -10.12
N ASN A 45 -8.58 15.22 -9.64
CA ASN A 45 -9.55 15.37 -8.56
C ASN A 45 -11.01 15.33 -9.04
N THR A 46 -11.26 15.30 -10.35
CA THR A 46 -12.62 15.14 -10.90
C THR A 46 -12.91 13.66 -11.13
N LYS A 47 -13.94 13.14 -10.45
CA LYS A 47 -14.40 11.75 -10.66
C LYS A 47 -15.14 11.65 -12.00
N VAL A 48 -14.46 11.21 -13.04
CA VAL A 48 -15.05 10.96 -14.36
C VAL A 48 -15.00 9.45 -14.65
N ARG A 49 -16.04 8.93 -15.33
CA ARG A 49 -16.19 7.49 -15.65
C ARG A 49 -14.96 6.85 -16.33
N ALA A 50 -14.20 7.61 -17.12
CA ALA A 50 -13.03 7.13 -17.85
C ALA A 50 -11.70 7.28 -17.06
N THR A 51 -11.71 7.78 -15.83
CA THR A 51 -10.50 8.21 -15.11
C THR A 51 -9.49 7.07 -14.93
N GLU A 52 -9.91 5.88 -14.53
CA GLU A 52 -8.99 4.76 -14.29
C GLU A 52 -8.32 4.25 -15.57
N HIS A 53 -9.09 4.17 -16.67
CA HIS A 53 -8.53 3.75 -17.96
C HIS A 53 -7.54 4.80 -18.49
N VAL A 54 -7.90 6.06 -18.41
CA VAL A 54 -7.02 7.18 -18.79
C VAL A 54 -5.74 7.19 -17.96
N LEU A 55 -5.83 7.02 -16.63
CA LEU A 55 -4.65 6.97 -15.76
C LEU A 55 -3.70 5.84 -16.16
N ARG A 56 -4.20 4.63 -16.42
CA ARG A 56 -3.38 3.50 -16.89
C ARG A 56 -2.64 3.80 -18.20
N VAL A 57 -3.33 4.43 -19.15
CA VAL A 57 -2.71 4.82 -20.43
C VAL A 57 -1.68 5.92 -20.21
N MET A 58 -2.00 6.93 -19.39
CA MET A 58 -1.06 8.01 -19.04
C MET A 58 0.18 7.48 -18.31
N ASP A 59 0.04 6.53 -17.40
CA ASP A 59 1.17 5.88 -16.74
C ASP A 59 2.09 5.19 -17.76
N SER A 60 1.51 4.48 -18.74
CA SER A 60 2.30 3.83 -19.79
C SER A 60 3.06 4.85 -20.65
N PHE A 61 2.44 5.96 -21.02
CA PHE A 61 3.11 7.07 -21.73
C PHE A 61 4.18 7.73 -20.86
N ALA A 62 3.94 7.90 -19.56
CA ALA A 62 4.92 8.47 -18.64
C ALA A 62 6.17 7.58 -18.56
N TRP A 63 6.02 6.27 -18.42
CA TRP A 63 7.13 5.31 -18.41
C TRP A 63 7.92 5.32 -19.72
N LEU A 64 7.22 5.31 -20.87
CA LEU A 64 7.86 5.37 -22.19
C LEU A 64 8.63 6.68 -22.37
N SER A 65 7.98 7.82 -22.06
CA SER A 65 8.59 9.14 -22.17
C SER A 65 9.80 9.28 -21.25
N GLN A 66 9.73 8.75 -20.02
CA GLN A 66 10.84 8.75 -19.08
C GLN A 66 12.01 7.92 -19.60
N ALA A 67 11.75 6.71 -20.13
CA ALA A 67 12.81 5.88 -20.71
C ALA A 67 13.49 6.57 -21.90
N LEU A 68 12.70 7.16 -22.78
CA LEU A 68 13.19 7.87 -23.96
C LEU A 68 14.02 9.10 -23.58
N LEU A 69 13.56 9.85 -22.58
CA LEU A 69 14.27 11.00 -22.03
C LEU A 69 15.65 10.60 -21.47
N PHE A 70 15.72 9.51 -20.69
CA PHE A 70 17.00 9.05 -20.15
C PHE A 70 17.96 8.57 -21.26
N VAL A 71 17.45 7.94 -22.32
CA VAL A 71 18.27 7.57 -23.48
C VAL A 71 18.83 8.82 -24.16
N VAL A 72 18.01 9.80 -24.45
CA VAL A 72 18.44 11.06 -25.08
C VAL A 72 19.46 11.80 -24.22
N LEU A 73 19.17 11.91 -22.92
CA LEU A 73 20.09 12.56 -21.98
C LEU A 73 21.41 11.80 -21.82
N GLY A 74 21.39 10.47 -21.87
CA GLY A 74 22.59 9.64 -21.85
C GLY A 74 23.45 9.82 -23.10
N LEU A 75 22.84 10.07 -24.27
CA LEU A 75 23.56 10.35 -25.50
C LEU A 75 24.17 11.77 -25.54
N LEU A 76 23.62 12.71 -24.76
CA LEU A 76 24.15 14.07 -24.68
C LEU A 76 25.40 14.18 -23.81
N VAL A 77 25.62 13.25 -22.91
CA VAL A 77 26.71 13.30 -21.93
C VAL A 77 27.99 12.77 -22.53
N THR A 78 29.08 13.52 -22.39
CA THR A 78 30.44 13.12 -22.74
C THR A 78 31.07 12.39 -21.56
N PRO A 79 31.33 11.06 -21.61
CA PRO A 79 31.87 10.31 -20.46
C PRO A 79 33.17 10.86 -19.92
N THR A 80 34.03 11.40 -20.75
CA THR A 80 35.31 12.00 -20.35
C THR A 80 35.13 13.21 -19.44
N GLU A 81 34.21 14.13 -19.79
CA GLU A 81 33.88 15.29 -18.96
C GLU A 81 33.23 14.91 -17.65
N LEU A 82 32.41 13.84 -17.65
CA LEU A 82 31.78 13.33 -16.45
C LEU A 82 32.82 12.75 -15.46
N ILE A 83 33.87 12.07 -16.00
CA ILE A 83 34.98 11.54 -15.18
C ILE A 83 35.76 12.68 -14.55
N GLU A 84 35.96 13.81 -15.20
CA GLU A 84 36.67 14.95 -14.62
C GLU A 84 35.93 15.55 -13.41
N VAL A 85 34.60 15.56 -13.43
CA VAL A 85 33.79 16.18 -12.38
C VAL A 85 33.21 15.18 -11.37
N TRP A 86 33.53 13.88 -11.44
CA TRP A 86 32.92 12.85 -10.62
C TRP A 86 33.06 13.10 -9.11
N HIS A 87 34.19 13.59 -8.66
CA HIS A 87 34.45 13.86 -7.24
C HIS A 87 33.62 15.04 -6.72
N TYR A 88 33.39 16.07 -7.53
CA TYR A 88 32.48 17.16 -7.19
C TYR A 88 31.05 16.68 -7.18
N SER A 89 30.63 15.85 -8.15
CA SER A 89 29.31 15.22 -8.18
C SER A 89 29.05 14.36 -6.95
N LEU A 90 30.06 13.58 -6.52
CA LEU A 90 29.99 12.77 -5.30
C LEU A 90 29.84 13.63 -4.04
N LEU A 91 30.63 14.70 -3.92
CA LEU A 91 30.58 15.61 -2.78
C LEU A 91 29.20 16.29 -2.69
N VAL A 92 28.71 16.82 -3.80
CA VAL A 92 27.37 17.45 -3.87
C VAL A 92 26.29 16.42 -3.57
N PHE A 93 26.38 15.21 -4.11
CA PHE A 93 25.43 14.13 -3.83
C PHE A 93 25.40 13.81 -2.34
N LEU A 94 26.56 13.59 -1.69
CA LEU A 94 26.64 13.30 -0.26
C LEU A 94 26.11 14.44 0.60
N PHE A 95 26.44 15.68 0.27
CA PHE A 95 25.90 16.84 0.97
C PHE A 95 24.37 16.90 0.87
N LEU A 96 23.85 16.69 -0.32
CA LEU A 96 22.42 16.71 -0.56
C LEU A 96 21.69 15.53 0.11
N LEU A 97 22.33 14.37 0.19
CA LEU A 97 21.76 13.18 0.83
C LEU A 97 21.78 13.28 2.36
N LEU A 98 22.92 13.68 2.93
CA LEU A 98 23.16 13.58 4.37
C LEU A 98 22.81 14.87 5.14
N VAL A 99 22.82 16.02 4.46
CA VAL A 99 22.60 17.32 5.12
C VAL A 99 21.33 18.00 4.62
N ALA A 100 21.26 18.33 3.34
CA ALA A 100 20.21 19.17 2.82
C ALA A 100 18.84 18.47 2.88
N ARG A 101 18.79 17.20 2.53
CA ARG A 101 17.53 16.44 2.53
C ARG A 101 16.98 16.16 3.92
N PRO A 102 17.76 15.61 4.89
CA PRO A 102 17.29 15.46 6.26
C PRO A 102 16.82 16.78 6.88
N PHE A 103 17.57 17.87 6.66
CA PHE A 103 17.17 19.18 7.15
C PHE A 103 15.82 19.62 6.57
N ALA A 104 15.63 19.51 5.26
CA ALA A 104 14.38 19.87 4.60
C ALA A 104 13.19 19.00 5.08
N VAL A 105 13.40 17.68 5.19
CA VAL A 105 12.35 16.75 5.62
C VAL A 105 11.98 16.96 7.09
N ILE A 106 12.98 17.10 7.96
CA ILE A 106 12.75 17.36 9.39
C ILE A 106 11.98 18.66 9.57
N SER A 107 12.42 19.76 8.93
CA SER A 107 11.76 21.06 9.07
C SER A 107 10.33 21.06 8.55
N SER A 108 10.04 20.26 7.51
CA SER A 108 8.70 20.18 6.90
C SER A 108 7.77 19.25 7.66
N LEU A 109 8.24 18.08 8.14
CA LEU A 109 7.39 17.03 8.70
C LEU A 109 7.30 17.05 10.23
N LEU A 110 8.26 17.70 10.90
CA LEU A 110 8.26 17.79 12.38
C LEU A 110 6.96 18.40 12.95
N PRO A 111 6.36 19.45 12.34
CA PRO A 111 5.11 20.02 12.85
C PRO A 111 3.90 19.09 12.74
N PHE A 112 3.96 18.10 11.84
CA PHE A 112 2.84 17.19 11.56
C PHE A 112 2.88 15.89 12.39
N GLY A 113 3.84 15.75 13.31
CA GLY A 113 3.87 14.61 14.25
C GLY A 113 4.29 13.27 13.65
N PHE A 114 4.97 13.25 12.49
CA PHE A 114 5.50 12.03 11.89
C PHE A 114 6.52 11.33 12.81
N LYS A 115 6.55 9.99 12.76
CA LYS A 115 7.51 9.20 13.53
C LYS A 115 8.94 9.44 13.03
N LYS A 116 9.91 9.43 13.93
CA LYS A 116 11.35 9.63 13.58
C LYS A 116 11.84 8.62 12.53
N THR A 117 11.32 7.39 12.56
CA THR A 117 11.63 6.34 11.58
C THR A 117 11.11 6.69 10.19
N GLU A 118 9.91 7.23 10.08
CA GLU A 118 9.30 7.69 8.82
C GLU A 118 10.08 8.88 8.26
N ILE A 119 10.38 9.88 9.11
CA ILE A 119 11.21 11.04 8.74
C ILE A 119 12.57 10.58 8.20
N GLY A 120 13.22 9.61 8.87
CA GLY A 120 14.49 9.05 8.43
C GLY A 120 14.39 8.36 7.07
N PHE A 121 13.36 7.56 6.87
CA PHE A 121 13.12 6.87 5.60
C PHE A 121 12.82 7.86 4.46
N ILE A 122 11.93 8.82 4.67
CA ILE A 122 11.60 9.86 3.68
C ILE A 122 12.85 10.71 3.34
N SER A 123 13.69 10.99 4.33
CA SER A 123 14.96 11.67 4.11
C SER A 123 15.90 10.88 3.19
N TRP A 124 15.92 9.55 3.33
CA TRP A 124 16.76 8.68 2.49
C TRP A 124 16.20 8.52 1.06
N VAL A 125 14.89 8.28 0.90
CA VAL A 125 14.23 7.95 -0.39
C VAL A 125 14.08 9.16 -1.31
N GLY A 126 14.96 10.13 -1.24
CA GLY A 126 14.93 11.32 -2.07
C GLY A 126 15.44 11.12 -3.49
N LEU A 127 14.93 10.11 -4.22
CA LEU A 127 15.30 9.87 -5.61
C LEU A 127 15.16 11.15 -6.46
N ARG A 128 16.18 11.42 -7.27
CA ARG A 128 16.19 12.52 -8.23
C ARG A 128 15.88 11.97 -9.61
N GLY A 129 14.79 12.49 -10.19
CA GLY A 129 14.35 12.10 -11.52
C GLY A 129 15.02 12.92 -12.62
N ALA A 130 14.45 12.84 -13.81
CA ALA A 130 14.93 13.51 -15.00
C ALA A 130 14.76 15.05 -14.99
N VAL A 131 13.84 15.58 -14.15
CA VAL A 131 13.54 17.02 -14.10
C VAL A 131 14.76 17.90 -13.81
N PRO A 132 15.61 17.61 -12.82
CA PRO A 132 16.83 18.39 -12.61
C PRO A 132 17.75 18.45 -13.84
N ILE A 133 17.85 17.34 -14.59
CA ILE A 133 18.71 17.28 -15.79
C ILE A 133 18.07 18.09 -16.92
N THR A 134 16.75 17.98 -17.14
CA THR A 134 16.04 18.79 -18.13
C THR A 134 16.14 20.29 -17.85
N LEU A 135 16.14 20.68 -16.58
CA LEU A 135 16.34 22.08 -16.22
C LEU A 135 17.80 22.51 -16.42
N ALA A 136 18.78 21.62 -16.19
CA ALA A 136 20.20 21.92 -16.37
C ALA A 136 20.60 22.04 -17.86
N ILE A 137 19.80 21.46 -18.79
CA ILE A 137 20.08 21.60 -20.23
C ILE A 137 19.66 22.97 -20.78
N LEU A 138 18.71 23.66 -20.15
CA LEU A 138 18.25 24.96 -20.63
C LEU A 138 19.36 26.03 -20.70
N PRO A 139 20.22 26.21 -19.68
CA PRO A 139 21.38 27.08 -19.77
C PRO A 139 22.38 26.66 -20.87
N VAL A 140 22.56 25.35 -21.08
CA VAL A 140 23.44 24.82 -22.14
C VAL A 140 22.92 25.24 -23.53
N MET A 141 21.62 25.09 -23.76
CA MET A 141 20.98 25.50 -25.01
C MET A 141 21.07 27.04 -25.26
N ASN A 142 21.11 27.82 -24.19
CA ASN A 142 21.25 29.28 -24.28
C ASN A 142 22.71 29.74 -24.21
N HIS A 143 23.66 28.82 -24.34
CA HIS A 143 25.11 29.11 -24.36
C HIS A 143 25.60 29.94 -23.17
N VAL A 144 25.02 29.70 -21.99
CA VAL A 144 25.44 30.36 -20.75
C VAL A 144 26.81 29.83 -20.34
N GLU A 145 27.71 30.72 -19.97
CA GLU A 145 29.07 30.35 -19.52
C GLU A 145 28.99 29.44 -18.27
N GLY A 146 29.77 28.36 -18.29
CA GLY A 146 29.76 27.36 -17.21
C GLY A 146 28.56 26.39 -17.20
N ALA A 147 27.62 26.48 -18.12
CA ALA A 147 26.41 25.64 -18.18
C ALA A 147 26.75 24.14 -18.36
N ASN A 148 27.79 23.81 -19.13
CA ASN A 148 28.21 22.42 -19.33
C ASN A 148 28.71 21.78 -18.01
N LEU A 149 29.42 22.54 -17.20
CA LEU A 149 29.84 22.06 -15.87
C LEU A 149 28.64 21.79 -14.98
N ALA A 150 27.68 22.70 -14.92
CA ALA A 150 26.44 22.54 -14.14
C ALA A 150 25.61 21.34 -14.61
N PHE A 151 25.55 21.13 -15.93
CA PHE A 151 24.85 19.98 -16.53
C PHE A 151 25.53 18.65 -16.13
N ASN A 152 26.86 18.54 -16.32
CA ASN A 152 27.63 17.34 -16.00
C ASN A 152 27.58 17.01 -14.49
N LEU A 153 27.68 18.03 -13.62
CA LEU A 153 27.50 17.85 -12.16
C LEU A 153 26.10 17.34 -11.83
N THR A 154 25.07 17.96 -12.40
CA THR A 154 23.67 17.55 -12.16
C THR A 154 23.42 16.12 -12.62
N PHE A 155 23.92 15.77 -13.80
CA PHE A 155 23.80 14.43 -14.35
C PHE A 155 24.52 13.39 -13.46
N GLY A 156 25.75 13.69 -13.03
CA GLY A 156 26.51 12.84 -12.10
C GLY A 156 25.80 12.62 -10.77
N VAL A 157 25.24 13.68 -10.20
CA VAL A 157 24.43 13.59 -8.96
C VAL A 157 23.19 12.72 -9.16
N VAL A 158 22.50 12.82 -10.28
CA VAL A 158 21.31 12.00 -10.57
C VAL A 158 21.69 10.53 -10.73
N ILE A 159 22.75 10.20 -11.46
CA ILE A 159 23.24 8.81 -11.58
C ILE A 159 23.58 8.23 -10.21
N LEU A 160 24.37 8.95 -9.40
CA LEU A 160 24.71 8.49 -8.05
C LEU A 160 23.47 8.28 -7.18
N SER A 161 22.49 9.18 -7.28
CA SER A 161 21.21 9.03 -6.59
C SER A 161 20.46 7.77 -7.02
N LEU A 162 20.36 7.52 -8.31
CA LEU A 162 19.67 6.32 -8.83
C LEU A 162 20.39 5.03 -8.41
N LEU A 163 21.71 5.01 -8.47
CA LEU A 163 22.52 3.84 -8.09
C LEU A 163 22.46 3.58 -6.59
N VAL A 164 22.68 4.58 -5.75
CA VAL A 164 22.78 4.39 -4.29
C VAL A 164 21.39 4.31 -3.67
N GLN A 165 20.53 5.29 -3.92
CA GLN A 165 19.21 5.34 -3.30
C GLN A 165 18.28 4.32 -3.93
N GLY A 166 18.24 4.19 -5.27
CA GLY A 166 17.36 3.26 -5.97
C GLY A 166 17.55 1.81 -5.54
N THR A 167 18.80 1.34 -5.44
CA THR A 167 19.10 -0.04 -5.03
C THR A 167 18.93 -0.28 -3.54
N SER A 168 19.06 0.76 -2.70
CA SER A 168 19.01 0.62 -1.24
C SER A 168 17.61 0.79 -0.63
N ILE A 169 16.57 1.13 -1.39
CA ILE A 169 15.21 1.38 -0.87
C ILE A 169 14.70 0.20 -0.02
N ALA A 170 14.80 -1.02 -0.55
CA ALA A 170 14.32 -2.22 0.15
C ALA A 170 15.09 -2.49 1.46
N LEU A 171 16.39 -2.21 1.47
CA LEU A 171 17.23 -2.33 2.66
C LEU A 171 16.85 -1.27 3.70
N MET A 172 16.74 -0.02 3.28
CA MET A 172 16.41 1.10 4.15
C MET A 172 14.99 1.01 4.72
N SER A 173 14.02 0.50 3.98
CA SER A 173 12.68 0.27 4.50
C SER A 173 12.68 -0.70 5.69
N ARG A 174 13.58 -1.68 5.70
CA ARG A 174 13.76 -2.62 6.83
C ARG A 174 14.52 -1.96 7.99
N ILE A 175 15.60 -1.22 7.72
CA ILE A 175 16.40 -0.53 8.75
C ILE A 175 15.54 0.48 9.51
N PHE A 176 14.74 1.27 8.81
CA PHE A 176 13.84 2.26 9.42
C PHE A 176 12.53 1.64 9.92
N GLN A 177 12.36 0.31 9.79
CA GLN A 177 11.16 -0.41 10.25
C GLN A 177 9.83 0.15 9.69
N VAL A 178 9.86 0.68 8.49
CA VAL A 178 8.67 1.15 7.75
C VAL A 178 8.15 0.11 6.75
N TRP A 179 8.82 -1.04 6.67
CA TRP A 179 8.39 -2.14 5.83
C TRP A 179 7.12 -2.77 6.43
N VAL A 180 6.07 -2.82 5.63
CA VAL A 180 4.80 -3.47 5.97
C VAL A 180 4.67 -4.71 5.10
N PRO A 181 4.37 -5.89 5.67
CA PRO A 181 4.12 -7.08 4.87
C PRO A 181 2.96 -6.84 3.91
N THR A 182 3.13 -7.23 2.66
CA THR A 182 2.03 -7.19 1.68
C THR A 182 0.90 -8.08 2.18
N ASP A 183 -0.27 -7.53 2.41
CA ASP A 183 -1.45 -8.33 2.73
C ASP A 183 -1.88 -9.13 1.48
N ASN A 184 -2.69 -10.15 1.68
CA ASN A 184 -3.21 -10.95 0.59
C ASN A 184 -4.20 -10.12 -0.23
N GLU A 185 -3.72 -9.50 -1.29
CA GLU A 185 -4.53 -8.72 -2.23
C GLU A 185 -5.01 -9.60 -3.39
N PRO A 186 -6.15 -9.27 -4.01
CA PRO A 186 -6.55 -9.86 -5.28
C PRO A 186 -5.44 -9.68 -6.32
N LYS A 187 -5.28 -10.62 -7.24
CA LYS A 187 -4.25 -10.56 -8.29
C LYS A 187 -4.53 -9.40 -9.27
N ALA A 188 -5.80 -9.21 -9.58
CA ALA A 188 -6.28 -8.11 -10.41
C ALA A 188 -7.69 -7.67 -9.99
N THR A 189 -8.00 -6.44 -10.30
CA THR A 189 -9.33 -5.85 -10.08
C THR A 189 -9.80 -5.23 -11.37
N GLN A 190 -11.04 -5.50 -11.78
CA GLN A 190 -11.62 -4.94 -12.98
C GLN A 190 -13.04 -4.45 -12.69
N GLU A 191 -13.30 -3.19 -12.99
CA GLU A 191 -14.63 -2.61 -12.89
C GLU A 191 -15.40 -2.84 -14.19
N ILE A 192 -16.60 -3.39 -14.09
CA ILE A 192 -17.53 -3.51 -15.21
C ILE A 192 -18.68 -2.56 -14.96
N TRP A 193 -18.92 -1.69 -15.91
CA TRP A 193 -20.05 -0.77 -15.91
C TRP A 193 -21.27 -1.48 -16.52
N VAL A 194 -22.32 -1.67 -15.72
CA VAL A 194 -23.59 -2.21 -16.18
C VAL A 194 -24.62 -1.08 -16.17
N GLY A 195 -24.83 -0.47 -17.33
CA GLY A 195 -25.66 0.73 -17.44
C GLY A 195 -25.02 1.98 -16.86
N ASP A 196 -25.78 3.02 -16.59
CA ASP A 196 -25.28 4.32 -16.15
C ASP A 196 -25.04 4.44 -14.63
N GLN A 197 -25.48 3.48 -13.84
CA GLN A 197 -25.51 3.60 -12.38
C GLN A 197 -24.92 2.44 -11.58
N ALA A 198 -24.58 1.31 -12.18
CA ALA A 198 -24.11 0.14 -11.45
C ALA A 198 -22.67 -0.23 -11.84
N ASN A 199 -21.76 -0.09 -10.87
CA ASN A 199 -20.40 -0.64 -10.98
C ASN A 199 -20.39 -2.03 -10.37
N MET A 200 -20.07 -3.04 -11.18
CA MET A 200 -19.70 -4.35 -10.66
C MET A 200 -18.17 -4.45 -10.67
N THR A 201 -17.59 -4.76 -9.52
CA THR A 201 -16.15 -4.98 -9.43
C THR A 201 -15.86 -6.48 -9.45
N LEU A 202 -15.08 -6.91 -10.44
CA LEU A 202 -14.55 -8.26 -10.53
C LEU A 202 -13.16 -8.30 -9.90
N TYR A 203 -12.96 -9.32 -9.09
CA TYR A 203 -11.68 -9.59 -8.43
C TYR A 203 -11.14 -10.93 -8.90
N GLU A 204 -9.88 -10.91 -9.31
CA GLU A 204 -9.13 -12.09 -9.72
C GLU A 204 -8.36 -12.68 -8.54
N PHE A 205 -8.55 -13.99 -8.32
CA PHE A 205 -7.82 -14.74 -7.30
C PHE A 205 -7.16 -15.96 -7.93
N GLU A 206 -5.87 -16.14 -7.68
CA GLU A 206 -5.12 -17.30 -8.08
C GLU A 206 -4.95 -18.25 -6.89
N VAL A 207 -5.25 -19.52 -7.09
CA VAL A 207 -5.09 -20.57 -6.07
C VAL A 207 -3.62 -20.92 -5.94
N LYS A 208 -2.98 -20.45 -4.86
CA LYS A 208 -1.57 -20.74 -4.56
C LYS A 208 -1.41 -22.07 -3.83
N GLU A 209 -0.20 -22.61 -3.86
CA GLU A 209 0.14 -23.80 -3.07
C GLU A 209 -0.13 -23.56 -1.58
N GLY A 210 -0.75 -24.55 -0.92
CA GLY A 210 -1.14 -24.44 0.48
C GLY A 210 -2.36 -23.55 0.74
N ALA A 211 -3.03 -23.04 -0.30
CA ALA A 211 -4.25 -22.26 -0.17
C ALA A 211 -5.40 -23.09 0.39
N PHE A 212 -6.21 -22.48 1.25
CA PHE A 212 -7.40 -23.11 1.80
C PHE A 212 -8.45 -23.46 0.72
N ALA A 213 -8.45 -22.72 -0.40
CA ALA A 213 -9.35 -22.95 -1.53
C ALA A 213 -9.16 -24.29 -2.22
N ILE A 214 -7.99 -24.93 -2.11
CA ILE A 214 -7.68 -26.20 -2.78
C ILE A 214 -8.67 -27.29 -2.38
N GLY A 215 -9.18 -28.03 -3.37
CA GLY A 215 -10.12 -29.13 -3.17
C GLY A 215 -11.55 -28.70 -2.83
N ARG A 216 -11.85 -27.40 -2.83
CA ARG A 216 -13.18 -26.86 -2.56
C ARG A 216 -13.87 -26.43 -3.83
N HIS A 217 -15.19 -26.46 -3.80
CA HIS A 217 -15.99 -25.92 -4.88
C HIS A 217 -15.96 -24.40 -4.87
N PRO A 218 -15.79 -23.72 -6.04
CA PRO A 218 -15.70 -22.25 -6.11
C PRO A 218 -16.84 -21.51 -5.41
N LYS A 219 -18.08 -22.01 -5.53
CA LYS A 219 -19.26 -21.40 -4.86
C LYS A 219 -19.26 -21.60 -3.34
N ASN A 220 -18.56 -22.61 -2.81
CA ASN A 220 -18.55 -22.88 -1.36
C ASN A 220 -17.53 -22.02 -0.60
N ILE A 221 -16.74 -21.23 -1.27
CA ILE A 221 -15.84 -20.26 -0.65
C ILE A 221 -16.65 -19.21 0.13
N SER A 222 -17.85 -18.83 -0.37
CA SER A 222 -18.76 -17.89 0.30
C SER A 222 -19.21 -18.33 1.70
N ASN A 223 -19.35 -19.62 1.93
CA ASN A 223 -19.81 -20.15 3.23
C ASN A 223 -18.82 -19.89 4.37
N LYS A 224 -17.56 -19.60 4.06
CA LYS A 224 -16.51 -19.26 5.05
C LYS A 224 -16.36 -17.77 5.27
N VAL A 225 -16.68 -16.96 4.27
CA VAL A 225 -16.73 -15.50 4.35
C VAL A 225 -18.19 -15.13 4.63
N LYS A 226 -18.61 -15.25 5.89
CA LYS A 226 -20.01 -15.23 6.36
C LYS A 226 -20.92 -14.06 5.90
N GLU A 227 -20.37 -13.04 5.24
CA GLU A 227 -21.10 -11.84 4.84
C GLU A 227 -20.94 -11.48 3.36
N ALA A 228 -20.23 -12.30 2.59
CA ALA A 228 -19.97 -11.97 1.20
C ALA A 228 -21.06 -12.53 0.30
N ASN A 229 -21.81 -11.65 -0.35
CA ASN A 229 -22.55 -11.99 -1.56
C ASN A 229 -21.53 -12.27 -2.67
N LEU A 230 -20.97 -13.47 -2.63
CA LEU A 230 -19.97 -13.95 -3.56
C LEU A 230 -20.65 -14.57 -4.76
N SER A 231 -20.55 -13.97 -5.91
CA SER A 231 -20.93 -14.59 -7.17
C SER A 231 -19.68 -14.98 -7.96
N VAL A 232 -19.56 -16.28 -8.26
CA VAL A 232 -18.49 -16.77 -9.13
C VAL A 232 -18.82 -16.37 -10.57
N PHE A 233 -17.92 -15.59 -11.17
CA PHE A 233 -18.07 -15.15 -12.55
C PHE A 233 -17.43 -16.14 -13.54
N ALA A 234 -16.18 -16.55 -13.28
CA ALA A 234 -15.44 -17.46 -14.16
C ALA A 234 -14.38 -18.26 -13.40
N LEU A 235 -14.08 -19.45 -13.91
CA LEU A 235 -12.95 -20.27 -13.49
C LEU A 235 -12.07 -20.55 -14.72
N VAL A 236 -10.79 -20.21 -14.62
CA VAL A 236 -9.80 -20.44 -15.67
C VAL A 236 -8.75 -21.41 -15.14
N ARG A 237 -8.52 -22.49 -15.89
CA ARG A 237 -7.51 -23.50 -15.60
C ARG A 237 -6.66 -23.73 -16.85
N ASN A 238 -5.33 -23.61 -16.72
CA ASN A 238 -4.40 -23.75 -17.85
C ASN A 238 -4.81 -22.87 -19.05
N GLN A 239 -5.15 -21.62 -18.79
CA GLN A 239 -5.58 -20.62 -19.79
C GLN A 239 -6.89 -20.97 -20.53
N ARG A 240 -7.66 -21.93 -20.04
CA ARG A 240 -8.96 -22.32 -20.61
C ARG A 240 -10.07 -22.08 -19.62
N LEU A 241 -11.20 -21.56 -20.10
CA LEU A 241 -12.40 -21.40 -19.30
C LEU A 241 -12.94 -22.77 -18.92
N VAL A 242 -13.22 -23.00 -17.64
CA VAL A 242 -13.79 -24.23 -17.10
C VAL A 242 -15.26 -23.98 -16.76
N ASN A 243 -16.14 -24.85 -17.28
CA ASN A 243 -17.53 -24.79 -16.87
C ASN A 243 -17.68 -25.34 -15.45
N ILE A 244 -18.26 -24.54 -14.56
CA ILE A 244 -18.40 -24.89 -13.14
C ILE A 244 -19.60 -25.80 -12.95
N GLN A 245 -19.32 -27.07 -12.73
CA GLN A 245 -20.30 -28.15 -12.42
C GLN A 245 -20.31 -28.40 -10.90
N GLN A 246 -21.22 -29.24 -10.42
CA GLN A 246 -21.37 -29.55 -8.99
C GLN A 246 -20.14 -30.23 -8.36
N ASP A 247 -19.38 -30.94 -9.13
CA ASP A 247 -18.16 -31.67 -8.74
C ASP A 247 -16.86 -30.89 -8.99
N THR A 248 -16.99 -29.64 -9.49
CA THR A 248 -15.81 -28.82 -9.81
C THR A 248 -15.09 -28.42 -8.54
N VAL A 249 -13.84 -28.84 -8.39
CA VAL A 249 -12.97 -28.46 -7.29
C VAL A 249 -11.79 -27.61 -7.77
N LEU A 250 -11.39 -26.66 -6.93
CA LEU A 250 -10.25 -25.78 -7.18
C LEU A 250 -8.93 -26.52 -7.03
N LYS A 251 -8.01 -26.27 -7.95
CA LYS A 251 -6.65 -26.83 -7.99
C LYS A 251 -5.63 -25.69 -7.93
N VAL A 252 -4.41 -26.03 -7.57
CA VAL A 252 -3.29 -25.06 -7.59
C VAL A 252 -3.12 -24.52 -9.01
N GLY A 253 -2.94 -23.22 -9.14
CA GLY A 253 -2.82 -22.50 -10.40
C GLY A 253 -4.15 -22.14 -11.07
N ASP A 254 -5.29 -22.54 -10.49
CA ASP A 254 -6.58 -22.07 -10.97
C ASP A 254 -6.73 -20.57 -10.72
N VAL A 255 -7.32 -19.87 -11.67
CA VAL A 255 -7.67 -18.46 -11.56
C VAL A 255 -9.19 -18.34 -11.51
N VAL A 256 -9.69 -17.72 -10.46
CA VAL A 256 -11.15 -17.55 -10.25
C VAL A 256 -11.49 -16.08 -10.20
N TRP A 257 -12.51 -15.72 -10.95
CA TRP A 257 -13.08 -14.39 -10.94
C TRP A 257 -14.36 -14.36 -10.11
N TYR A 258 -14.42 -13.44 -9.17
CA TYR A 258 -15.60 -13.22 -8.34
C TYR A 258 -16.12 -11.79 -8.48
N ILE A 259 -17.44 -11.66 -8.46
CA ILE A 259 -18.10 -10.38 -8.24
C ILE A 259 -18.33 -10.27 -6.73
N LEU A 260 -17.77 -9.25 -6.11
CA LEU A 260 -17.93 -9.00 -4.68
C LEU A 260 -17.68 -7.53 -4.34
N SER A 261 -18.07 -7.12 -3.14
CA SER A 261 -17.78 -5.77 -2.64
C SER A 261 -16.31 -5.63 -2.27
N ALA A 262 -15.75 -4.43 -2.42
CA ALA A 262 -14.37 -4.12 -2.07
C ALA A 262 -14.03 -4.49 -0.61
N GLU A 263 -15.02 -4.41 0.29
CA GLU A 263 -14.88 -4.75 1.71
C GLU A 263 -14.52 -6.23 1.94
N ASN A 264 -15.01 -7.11 1.07
CA ASN A 264 -14.83 -8.56 1.19
C ASN A 264 -13.64 -9.09 0.39
N ALA A 265 -13.07 -8.30 -0.52
CA ALA A 265 -12.01 -8.72 -1.43
C ALA A 265 -10.78 -9.27 -0.69
N MET A 266 -10.33 -8.60 0.37
CA MET A 266 -9.20 -9.07 1.17
C MET A 266 -9.50 -10.34 1.96
N SER A 267 -10.73 -10.49 2.45
CA SER A 267 -11.14 -11.69 3.18
C SER A 267 -11.15 -12.92 2.27
N VAL A 268 -11.58 -12.74 1.03
CA VAL A 268 -11.55 -13.77 -0.01
C VAL A 268 -10.11 -14.04 -0.45
N ALA A 269 -9.31 -13.01 -0.68
CA ALA A 269 -7.90 -13.15 -1.08
C ALA A 269 -7.09 -14.03 -0.12
N ARG A 270 -7.38 -13.98 1.18
CA ARG A 270 -6.73 -14.83 2.18
C ARG A 270 -7.00 -16.31 1.97
N VAL A 271 -8.17 -16.68 1.50
CA VAL A 271 -8.56 -18.07 1.24
C VAL A 271 -7.77 -18.65 0.08
N PHE A 272 -7.37 -17.79 -0.88
CA PHE A 272 -6.65 -18.16 -2.10
C PHE A 272 -5.13 -18.04 -1.98
N ASN A 273 -4.64 -17.11 -1.17
CA ASN A 273 -3.22 -16.74 -1.10
C ASN A 273 -2.51 -17.28 0.14
N ASN A 274 -3.20 -17.94 1.07
CA ASN A 274 -2.66 -18.26 2.38
C ASN A 274 -1.63 -19.41 2.29
N THR A 275 -0.39 -19.06 2.00
CA THR A 275 0.74 -19.97 2.21
C THR A 275 1.17 -19.88 3.67
N THR A 276 1.56 -20.99 4.30
CA THR A 276 1.97 -21.05 5.70
C THR A 276 3.04 -20.00 6.04
N ALA A 277 4.00 -19.78 5.15
CA ALA A 277 5.07 -18.80 5.33
C ALA A 277 4.57 -17.34 5.33
N GLN A 278 3.58 -17.01 4.50
CA GLN A 278 3.02 -15.66 4.43
C GLN A 278 2.09 -15.40 5.62
N TYR A 279 1.37 -16.44 6.05
CA TYR A 279 0.57 -16.39 7.27
C TYR A 279 1.45 -16.11 8.48
N GLN A 280 2.58 -16.80 8.65
CA GLN A 280 3.50 -16.55 9.75
C GLN A 280 4.02 -15.11 9.76
N LYS A 281 4.46 -14.57 8.61
CA LYS A 281 4.93 -13.17 8.51
C LYS A 281 3.83 -12.16 8.86
N ASN A 282 2.61 -12.41 8.40
CA ASN A 282 1.49 -11.52 8.70
C ASN A 282 1.06 -11.60 10.16
N SER A 283 1.06 -12.80 10.75
CA SER A 283 0.79 -13.03 12.16
C SER A 283 1.86 -12.40 13.05
N GLU A 284 3.14 -12.55 12.69
CA GLU A 284 4.25 -11.90 13.40
C GLU A 284 4.15 -10.36 13.38
N PHE A 285 3.66 -9.78 12.29
CA PHE A 285 3.56 -8.32 12.14
C PHE A 285 2.26 -7.77 12.73
N TYR A 286 1.10 -8.25 12.26
CA TYR A 286 -0.22 -7.72 12.63
C TYR A 286 -0.83 -8.40 13.86
N GLY A 287 -0.28 -9.52 14.31
CA GLY A 287 -0.87 -10.40 15.31
C GLY A 287 -1.86 -11.41 14.72
N ASP A 288 -2.29 -12.33 15.59
CA ASP A 288 -3.11 -13.48 15.19
C ASP A 288 -4.60 -13.16 15.02
N TRP A 289 -5.04 -11.99 15.47
CA TRP A 289 -6.44 -11.60 15.50
C TRP A 289 -6.71 -10.46 14.53
N LEU A 290 -7.81 -10.59 13.77
CA LEU A 290 -8.36 -9.51 12.97
C LEU A 290 -9.64 -9.02 13.61
N LEU A 291 -9.69 -7.74 13.93
CA LEU A 291 -10.81 -7.07 14.57
C LEU A 291 -11.47 -6.10 13.61
N SER A 292 -12.81 -6.04 13.67
CA SER A 292 -13.53 -4.96 13.00
C SER A 292 -13.35 -3.65 13.78
N PRO A 293 -13.15 -2.51 13.12
CA PRO A 293 -12.97 -1.22 13.77
C PRO A 293 -14.22 -0.74 14.55
N HIS A 294 -15.39 -1.29 14.23
CA HIS A 294 -16.66 -0.95 14.91
C HIS A 294 -16.89 -1.70 16.22
N VAL A 295 -16.02 -2.65 16.55
CA VAL A 295 -16.08 -3.39 17.81
C VAL A 295 -15.75 -2.47 18.96
N ARG A 296 -16.51 -2.57 20.06
CA ARG A 296 -16.19 -1.84 21.29
C ARG A 296 -14.97 -2.46 21.97
N ILE A 297 -14.17 -1.64 22.59
CA ILE A 297 -13.01 -2.11 23.34
C ILE A 297 -13.41 -3.05 24.49
N ALA A 298 -14.59 -2.85 25.05
CA ALA A 298 -15.17 -3.74 26.07
C ALA A 298 -15.43 -5.18 25.55
N ASP A 299 -15.67 -5.33 24.26
CA ASP A 299 -16.02 -6.63 23.63
C ASP A 299 -14.76 -7.37 23.11
N LEU A 300 -13.57 -6.82 23.35
CA LEU A 300 -12.31 -7.49 23.04
C LEU A 300 -12.20 -8.81 23.85
N PRO A 301 -11.52 -9.81 23.27
CA PRO A 301 -11.44 -11.15 23.87
C PRO A 301 -10.85 -11.22 25.29
N PHE A 302 -10.29 -10.12 25.80
CA PHE A 302 -9.78 -10.01 27.16
C PHE A 302 -10.88 -10.04 28.24
N ASN A 303 -12.06 -9.47 27.97
CA ASN A 303 -13.13 -9.42 28.98
C ASN A 303 -13.85 -10.76 29.16
N GLY A 304 -13.89 -11.62 28.14
CA GLY A 304 -14.49 -12.96 28.25
C GLY A 304 -13.70 -13.92 29.14
N LEU A 305 -12.42 -13.64 29.36
CA LEU A 305 -11.50 -14.50 30.12
C LEU A 305 -11.40 -14.11 31.59
N ALA A 306 -11.62 -12.82 31.93
CA ALA A 306 -11.57 -12.36 33.33
C ALA A 306 -12.73 -12.91 34.20
N ASN A 307 -13.87 -13.25 33.57
CA ASN A 307 -15.06 -13.74 34.26
C ASN A 307 -15.22 -15.26 34.28
N GLN A 308 -14.30 -16.03 33.69
CA GLN A 308 -14.36 -17.50 33.68
C GLN A 308 -13.07 -18.15 34.24
N LYS A 309 -12.70 -17.79 35.45
CA LYS A 309 -11.79 -18.60 36.23
C LYS A 309 -12.55 -19.85 36.70
N THR A 310 -12.53 -20.90 35.89
CA THR A 310 -13.00 -22.19 36.33
C THR A 310 -12.05 -22.79 37.39
N ARG A 311 -12.62 -23.51 38.32
CA ARG A 311 -11.97 -24.12 39.49
C ARG A 311 -10.75 -25.04 39.19
N HIS A 312 -10.38 -25.23 37.91
CA HIS A 312 -9.35 -26.20 37.48
C HIS A 312 -8.32 -25.63 36.49
N GLY A 313 -8.21 -24.30 36.33
CA GLY A 313 -7.09 -23.74 35.56
C GLY A 313 -7.12 -23.98 34.03
N GLU A 314 -8.12 -24.66 33.50
CA GLU A 314 -8.27 -24.88 32.07
C GLU A 314 -9.27 -23.89 31.49
N PHE A 315 -8.80 -23.10 30.50
CA PHE A 315 -9.65 -22.18 29.76
C PHE A 315 -10.40 -22.93 28.66
N VAL A 316 -11.70 -23.15 28.85
CA VAL A 316 -12.58 -23.68 27.82
C VAL A 316 -13.01 -22.52 26.93
N THR A 317 -12.57 -22.50 25.69
CA THR A 317 -13.03 -21.58 24.65
C THR A 317 -14.49 -21.90 24.29
N LYS A 318 -15.43 -21.27 25.00
CA LYS A 318 -16.84 -21.30 24.65
C LYS A 318 -17.06 -20.24 23.56
N LYS A 319 -17.60 -20.66 22.39
CA LYS A 319 -18.05 -19.87 21.25
C LYS A 319 -17.76 -18.37 21.36
N MET A 320 -16.73 -17.92 20.64
CA MET A 320 -16.48 -16.49 20.46
C MET A 320 -17.68 -15.82 19.81
N PRO A 321 -18.09 -14.65 20.28
CA PRO A 321 -19.08 -13.85 19.58
C PRO A 321 -18.55 -13.45 18.21
N THR A 322 -19.44 -13.25 17.26
CA THR A 322 -19.30 -13.09 15.80
C THR A 322 -18.38 -11.95 15.32
N VAL A 323 -17.58 -11.36 16.19
CA VAL A 323 -16.91 -10.08 16.02
C VAL A 323 -15.40 -10.17 15.90
N ALA A 324 -14.81 -11.27 16.35
CA ALA A 324 -13.39 -11.52 16.19
C ALA A 324 -13.21 -12.79 15.36
N TYR A 325 -12.76 -12.63 14.13
CA TYR A 325 -12.33 -13.78 13.34
C TYR A 325 -10.92 -14.14 13.79
N ALA A 326 -10.79 -15.26 14.52
CA ALA A 326 -9.50 -15.89 14.70
C ALA A 326 -9.03 -16.36 13.32
N LEU A 327 -7.90 -15.86 12.86
CA LEU A 327 -7.25 -16.34 11.64
C LEU A 327 -6.99 -17.86 11.69
N ASP A 328 -6.91 -18.43 12.88
CA ASP A 328 -6.73 -19.85 13.17
C ASP A 328 -7.96 -20.74 12.90
N ALA A 329 -9.13 -20.21 12.66
CA ALA A 329 -10.26 -21.07 12.26
C ALA A 329 -10.04 -21.76 10.91
N LEU A 330 -8.99 -21.43 10.18
CA LEU A 330 -8.65 -21.97 8.87
C LEU A 330 -7.43 -22.89 8.87
N THR A 331 -6.58 -22.85 9.87
CA THR A 331 -5.42 -23.74 10.00
C THR A 331 -5.45 -24.39 11.37
N PHE A 332 -5.76 -25.67 11.40
CA PHE A 332 -5.66 -26.50 12.58
C PHE A 332 -4.20 -26.61 13.03
N SER A 333 -3.85 -25.84 14.02
CA SER A 333 -2.83 -26.21 14.99
C SER A 333 -3.22 -25.60 16.31
N GLN A 334 -3.60 -26.45 17.25
CA GLN A 334 -3.81 -26.11 18.64
C GLN A 334 -2.50 -25.57 19.25
N LYS A 335 -2.22 -24.28 19.05
CA LYS A 335 -1.46 -23.51 20.01
C LYS A 335 -2.49 -22.79 20.87
N THR A 336 -2.90 -23.41 21.94
CA THR A 336 -3.49 -22.76 23.09
C THR A 336 -2.47 -21.72 23.57
N THR A 337 -2.56 -20.50 23.03
CA THR A 337 -1.86 -19.37 23.62
C THR A 337 -2.62 -19.09 24.90
N THR A 338 -2.10 -19.57 26.02
CA THR A 338 -2.55 -19.21 27.34
C THR A 338 -2.41 -17.70 27.47
N LEU A 339 -3.53 -16.99 27.52
CA LEU A 339 -3.62 -15.56 27.84
C LEU A 339 -3.25 -15.31 29.32
N ALA A 340 -2.06 -15.74 29.72
CA ALA A 340 -1.60 -15.69 31.10
C ALA A 340 -1.17 -14.28 31.55
N ASP A 341 -1.03 -13.31 30.63
CA ASP A 341 -0.51 -11.98 30.94
C ASP A 341 -1.54 -10.87 30.68
N VAL A 342 -2.72 -10.97 31.28
CA VAL A 342 -3.64 -9.82 31.38
C VAL A 342 -3.28 -9.06 32.66
N ASP A 343 -2.46 -8.03 32.52
CA ASP A 343 -2.09 -7.13 33.61
C ASP A 343 -3.32 -6.34 34.11
N ASP A 344 -3.39 -6.11 35.42
CA ASP A 344 -4.42 -5.25 36.03
C ASP A 344 -4.46 -3.84 35.42
N GLU A 345 -3.34 -3.34 34.89
CA GLU A 345 -3.21 -2.09 34.16
C GLU A 345 -4.05 -2.11 32.87
N LEU A 346 -4.06 -3.22 32.13
CA LEU A 346 -4.87 -3.39 30.94
C LEU A 346 -6.37 -3.36 31.27
N LEU A 347 -6.75 -4.05 32.33
CA LEU A 347 -8.16 -4.09 32.77
C LEU A 347 -8.66 -2.71 33.21
N GLN A 348 -7.85 -1.93 33.91
CA GLN A 348 -8.21 -0.55 34.27
C GLN A 348 -8.32 0.35 33.05
N LYS A 349 -7.40 0.24 32.09
CA LYS A 349 -7.41 1.04 30.85
C LYS A 349 -8.61 0.68 29.97
N ILE A 350 -8.96 -0.60 29.87
CA ILE A 350 -10.17 -1.06 29.18
C ILE A 350 -11.43 -0.54 29.84
N GLN A 351 -11.50 -0.52 31.16
CA GLN A 351 -12.65 0.00 31.90
C GLN A 351 -12.89 1.49 31.67
N THR A 352 -11.84 2.28 31.49
CA THR A 352 -11.93 3.73 31.20
C THR A 352 -12.44 4.01 29.80
N VAL A 353 -12.12 3.16 28.82
CA VAL A 353 -12.45 3.34 27.40
C VAL A 353 -13.48 2.33 26.87
N LYS A 354 -14.14 1.58 27.74
CA LYS A 354 -15.04 0.47 27.38
C LYS A 354 -16.20 0.84 26.42
N HIS A 355 -16.59 2.10 26.41
CA HIS A 355 -17.70 2.58 25.56
C HIS A 355 -17.26 2.94 24.14
N LYS A 356 -15.94 3.11 23.90
CA LYS A 356 -15.41 3.52 22.61
C LYS A 356 -15.24 2.33 21.68
N THR A 357 -15.46 2.55 20.41
CA THR A 357 -15.08 1.62 19.35
C THR A 357 -13.56 1.61 19.17
N ILE A 358 -13.04 0.55 18.56
CA ILE A 358 -11.60 0.47 18.22
C ILE A 358 -11.22 1.65 17.32
N ALA A 359 -12.09 2.01 16.35
CA ALA A 359 -11.84 3.13 15.46
C ALA A 359 -11.73 4.46 16.22
N GLU A 360 -12.65 4.76 17.12
CA GLU A 360 -12.62 5.96 17.95
C GLU A 360 -11.39 6.01 18.85
N PHE A 361 -11.07 4.89 19.50
CA PHE A 361 -9.89 4.79 20.34
C PHE A 361 -8.59 5.00 19.58
N MET A 362 -8.46 4.39 18.40
CA MET A 362 -7.25 4.53 17.59
C MET A 362 -7.14 5.94 17.00
N SER A 363 -8.24 6.55 16.55
CA SER A 363 -8.24 7.90 15.99
C SER A 363 -7.78 8.97 16.99
N GLU A 364 -8.06 8.81 18.27
CA GLU A 364 -7.58 9.72 19.32
C GLU A 364 -6.05 9.67 19.54
N HIS A 365 -5.41 8.55 19.14
CA HIS A 365 -3.97 8.37 19.29
C HIS A 365 -3.19 8.73 18.03
N PHE A 366 -3.87 9.00 16.92
CA PHE A 366 -3.23 9.43 15.69
C PHE A 366 -3.34 10.94 15.52
N THR A 367 -2.24 11.59 15.27
CA THR A 367 -2.18 13.02 14.94
C THR A 367 -2.37 13.26 13.44
N THR A 368 -2.22 12.21 12.63
CA THR A 368 -2.38 12.18 11.17
C THR A 368 -3.36 11.09 10.78
N GLU A 369 -3.79 11.07 9.51
CA GLU A 369 -4.59 9.95 9.01
C GLU A 369 -3.88 8.61 9.20
N PRO A 370 -4.60 7.56 9.66
CA PRO A 370 -4.01 6.26 9.91
C PRO A 370 -3.51 5.62 8.60
N VAL A 371 -2.35 4.98 8.67
CA VAL A 371 -1.80 4.20 7.56
C VAL A 371 -1.61 2.74 7.95
N LYS A 372 -1.57 1.83 6.96
CA LYS A 372 -1.31 0.40 7.21
C LYS A 372 0.00 0.22 7.97
N GLY A 373 -0.04 -0.53 9.07
CA GLY A 373 1.10 -0.77 9.96
C GLY A 373 1.19 0.18 11.15
N ASP A 374 0.35 1.21 11.22
CA ASP A 374 0.27 2.07 12.40
C ASP A 374 -0.17 1.29 13.62
N LYS A 375 0.46 1.60 14.75
CA LYS A 375 0.37 0.83 15.98
C LYS A 375 -0.03 1.71 17.16
N VAL A 376 -1.05 1.26 17.89
CA VAL A 376 -1.46 1.84 19.16
C VAL A 376 -1.28 0.79 20.25
N ARG A 377 -0.51 1.10 21.28
CA ARG A 377 -0.31 0.20 22.42
C ARG A 377 -1.48 0.28 23.38
N LEU A 378 -2.08 -0.86 23.67
CA LEU A 378 -3.07 -0.99 24.73
C LEU A 378 -2.39 -1.04 26.10
N ASN A 379 -1.32 -1.83 26.22
CA ASN A 379 -0.42 -1.91 27.38
C ASN A 379 0.98 -2.36 26.94
N ASN A 380 1.82 -2.81 27.89
CA ASN A 380 3.17 -3.30 27.61
C ASN A 380 3.22 -4.58 26.77
N SER A 381 2.14 -5.38 26.76
CA SER A 381 2.08 -6.70 26.13
C SER A 381 1.18 -6.73 24.89
N TRP A 382 0.24 -5.79 24.73
CA TRP A 382 -0.74 -5.83 23.67
C TRP A 382 -0.78 -4.55 22.83
N SER A 383 -0.94 -4.73 21.52
CA SER A 383 -0.98 -3.62 20.57
C SER A 383 -2.04 -3.84 19.51
N LEU A 384 -2.71 -2.75 19.15
CA LEU A 384 -3.58 -2.67 17.98
C LEU A 384 -2.77 -2.15 16.79
N ILE A 385 -2.85 -2.82 15.65
CA ILE A 385 -2.09 -2.46 14.45
C ILE A 385 -3.08 -2.28 13.30
N VAL A 386 -3.01 -1.13 12.63
CA VAL A 386 -3.83 -0.86 11.44
C VAL A 386 -3.46 -1.86 10.35
N ARG A 387 -4.43 -2.67 9.94
CA ARG A 387 -4.21 -3.70 8.92
C ARG A 387 -4.79 -3.32 7.58
N ASP A 388 -5.96 -2.67 7.60
CA ASP A 388 -6.64 -2.24 6.38
C ASP A 388 -7.35 -0.91 6.57
N ILE A 389 -7.31 -0.09 5.52
CA ILE A 389 -7.94 1.24 5.44
C ILE A 389 -8.67 1.37 4.10
N ASP A 390 -9.74 2.14 4.06
CA ASP A 390 -10.46 2.46 2.82
C ASP A 390 -9.78 3.63 2.06
N ASN A 391 -10.27 3.90 0.86
CA ASN A 391 -9.77 5.00 0.02
C ASN A 391 -10.05 6.40 0.62
N GLN A 392 -10.79 6.48 1.73
CA GLN A 392 -11.10 7.70 2.45
C GLN A 392 -10.32 7.80 3.78
N GLY A 393 -9.32 6.92 3.99
CA GLY A 393 -8.50 6.89 5.20
C GLY A 393 -9.20 6.27 6.43
N ARG A 394 -10.40 5.67 6.30
CA ARG A 394 -11.10 5.07 7.43
C ARG A 394 -10.64 3.64 7.67
N LEU A 395 -10.53 3.26 8.93
CA LEU A 395 -10.13 1.93 9.34
C LEU A 395 -11.14 0.88 8.87
N ARG A 396 -10.66 -0.19 8.21
CA ARG A 396 -11.45 -1.37 7.82
C ARG A 396 -11.09 -2.61 8.61
N GLY A 397 -9.84 -2.75 8.99
CA GLY A 397 -9.35 -3.90 9.73
C GLY A 397 -8.23 -3.53 10.67
N VAL A 398 -8.27 -4.09 11.88
CA VAL A 398 -7.26 -3.87 12.91
C VAL A 398 -6.75 -5.22 13.39
N GLY A 399 -5.44 -5.37 13.42
CA GLY A 399 -4.78 -6.54 14.00
C GLY A 399 -4.58 -6.36 15.50
N LEU A 400 -4.73 -7.43 16.26
CA LEU A 400 -4.38 -7.46 17.67
C LEU A 400 -3.17 -8.35 17.88
N LYS A 401 -2.07 -7.75 18.34
CA LYS A 401 -0.77 -8.40 18.53
C LYS A 401 -0.40 -8.47 20.01
N CYS A 402 0.01 -9.66 20.46
CA CYS A 402 0.69 -9.85 21.73
C CYS A 402 2.20 -9.64 21.54
N GLU A 403 2.80 -8.72 22.29
CA GLU A 403 4.24 -8.50 22.31
C GLU A 403 4.87 -9.32 23.44
N ASN A 404 5.25 -10.56 23.13
CA ASN A 404 5.97 -11.39 24.08
C ASN A 404 7.34 -10.77 24.39
N LYS A 405 7.72 -10.73 25.66
CA LYS A 405 9.03 -10.21 26.15
C LYS A 405 10.24 -11.03 25.67
N GLU A 406 10.05 -12.18 25.01
CA GLU A 406 11.14 -13.09 24.65
C GLU A 406 11.92 -12.72 23.38
N ASN A 407 11.43 -11.81 22.52
CA ASN A 407 12.12 -11.42 21.28
C ASN A 407 13.02 -10.16 21.42
N LYS A 408 13.46 -9.81 22.62
CA LYS A 408 14.43 -8.72 22.88
C LYS A 408 15.87 -9.19 23.08
N LYS A 409 16.18 -10.45 22.74
CA LYS A 409 17.56 -10.94 22.70
C LYS A 409 17.81 -11.59 21.35
N GLU A 410 18.15 -10.78 20.35
CA GLU A 410 19.09 -11.07 19.27
C GLU A 410 19.47 -9.74 18.59
#